data_4b091541cd6a33f5a33b933a369449a7
#
_entry.id   4b091541cd6a33f5a33b933a369449a7
#
_cell.length_a   1.000
_cell.length_b   1.000
_cell.length_c   1.000
_cell.angle_alpha   90.00
_cell.angle_beta   90.00
_cell.angle_gamma   90.00
#
_symmetry.space_group_name_H-M   'P 1'
#
loop_
_entity.id
_entity.type
_entity.pdbx_description
1 polymer ?
#
loop_
_entity_poly.entity_id
_entity_poly.type
_entity_poly.pdbx_seq_one_letter_code
_entity_poly.pdbx_strand_id
1 'polypeptide(L)'
;GTSRIGASGSDGNCYSLISSNGEMLLIECGVKRWNDILKMINYRVSDVSGCILTHQHFDHCYNTRKVLDAGIPIYTNDETEEHIKIISGELMIGLPEKKPKDIGSFRITPFYVPHDNTPNFAYLISHEECGRLIYATDFSYLPFTFKNMRINHFLIECNHLDESPEQDSFKFEHSIRGHSSLSTVKEIIRVNKTASLRTITLCHLSEGWGNPEVMQKEIQDVAGDDVLVQIARSGLDVDLNLCPF
;
A
#
# COMPACT_ATOMS: atom_id res chain seq x y z
N GLY A 1 13.94 0.35 10.02
CA GLY A 1 12.48 0.42 9.84
C GLY A 1 11.88 -0.92 9.48
N THR A 2 10.67 -1.12 9.88
CA THR A 2 9.91 -2.36 9.64
C THR A 2 8.56 -2.02 9.04
N SER A 3 8.11 -2.78 8.04
CA SER A 3 6.71 -2.77 7.60
C SER A 3 5.96 -3.91 8.28
N ARG A 4 4.88 -3.59 8.97
CA ARG A 4 3.98 -4.57 9.59
C ARG A 4 2.66 -4.63 8.85
N ILE A 5 2.23 -5.84 8.52
CA ILE A 5 1.00 -6.11 7.81
C ILE A 5 -0.11 -6.41 8.82
N GLY A 6 -1.11 -5.55 8.90
CA GLY A 6 -2.33 -5.78 9.69
C GLY A 6 -3.32 -6.66 8.95
N ALA A 7 -3.64 -6.27 7.72
CA ALA A 7 -4.48 -7.03 6.81
C ALA A 7 -4.21 -6.59 5.36
N SER A 8 -4.55 -7.45 4.40
CA SER A 8 -4.39 -7.18 2.97
C SER A 8 -5.43 -7.96 2.18
N GLY A 9 -6.25 -7.26 1.39
CA GLY A 9 -7.29 -7.83 0.52
C GLY A 9 -8.65 -7.15 0.68
N SER A 10 -9.67 -7.71 0.03
CA SER A 10 -11.03 -7.17 0.01
C SER A 10 -11.74 -7.13 1.38
N ASP A 11 -11.25 -7.88 2.36
CA ASP A 11 -11.76 -7.84 3.75
C ASP A 11 -11.19 -6.69 4.58
N GLY A 12 -10.25 -5.97 4.05
CA GLY A 12 -9.66 -4.77 4.62
C GLY A 12 -8.14 -4.71 4.47
N ASN A 13 -7.66 -3.50 4.27
CA ASN A 13 -6.24 -3.20 4.10
C ASN A 13 -5.78 -2.32 5.25
N CYS A 14 -4.67 -2.69 5.88
CA CYS A 14 -4.03 -1.87 6.90
C CYS A 14 -2.58 -2.31 7.08
N TYR A 15 -1.65 -1.37 6.99
CA TYR A 15 -0.22 -1.58 7.15
C TYR A 15 0.34 -0.50 8.06
N SER A 16 1.51 -0.74 8.63
CA SER A 16 2.27 0.31 9.33
C SER A 16 3.74 0.27 8.95
N LEU A 17 4.33 1.43 8.80
CA LEU A 17 5.78 1.60 8.79
C LEU A 17 6.21 2.03 10.19
N ILE A 18 7.23 1.37 10.72
CA ILE A 18 7.70 1.56 12.10
C ILE A 18 9.20 1.86 12.04
N SER A 19 9.59 3.02 12.51
CA SER A 19 11.00 3.40 12.64
C SER A 19 11.64 2.79 13.90
N SER A 20 12.96 2.81 14.00
CA SER A 20 13.69 2.23 15.12
C SER A 20 13.39 2.91 16.46
N ASN A 21 13.04 4.20 16.45
CA ASN A 21 12.60 4.94 17.65
C ASN A 21 11.13 4.67 18.03
N GLY A 22 10.42 3.86 17.22
CA GLY A 22 9.04 3.46 17.46
C GLY A 22 7.99 4.38 16.87
N GLU A 23 8.36 5.45 16.17
CA GLU A 23 7.43 6.28 15.42
C GLU A 23 6.77 5.46 14.29
N MET A 24 5.48 5.69 14.05
CA MET A 24 4.70 4.90 13.10
C MET A 24 3.96 5.79 12.11
N LEU A 25 3.89 5.30 10.86
CA LEU A 25 2.98 5.78 9.83
C LEU A 25 2.00 4.65 9.51
N LEU A 26 0.70 4.90 9.65
CA LEU A 26 -0.34 3.99 9.16
C LEU A 26 -0.55 4.19 7.65
N ILE A 27 -0.77 3.08 6.96
CA ILE A 27 -1.16 3.03 5.56
C ILE A 27 -2.47 2.26 5.50
N GLU A 28 -3.55 2.92 5.11
CA GLU A 28 -4.92 2.45 5.13
C GLU A 28 -5.46 2.14 6.55
N CYS A 29 -6.78 2.09 6.66
CA CYS A 29 -7.48 1.70 7.88
C CYS A 29 -8.77 0.93 7.59
N GLY A 30 -8.74 0.09 6.55
CA GLY A 30 -9.91 -0.59 6.00
C GLY A 30 -10.36 -1.83 6.76
N VAL A 31 -9.59 -2.34 7.73
CA VAL A 31 -10.01 -3.51 8.52
C VAL A 31 -11.26 -3.23 9.34
N LYS A 32 -12.19 -4.19 9.41
CA LYS A 32 -13.49 -3.99 10.07
C LYS A 32 -13.39 -3.74 11.58
N ARG A 33 -12.46 -4.42 12.25
CA ARG A 33 -12.33 -4.32 13.71
C ARG A 33 -11.21 -3.35 14.09
N TRP A 34 -11.58 -2.25 14.72
CA TRP A 34 -10.63 -1.27 15.26
C TRP A 34 -9.56 -1.89 16.16
N ASN A 35 -9.94 -2.89 16.96
CA ASN A 35 -9.00 -3.57 17.83
C ASN A 35 -7.87 -4.31 17.09
N ASP A 36 -8.07 -4.69 15.84
CA ASP A 36 -7.01 -5.29 15.03
C ASP A 36 -5.96 -4.25 14.62
N ILE A 37 -6.38 -3.01 14.34
CA ILE A 37 -5.45 -1.90 14.14
C ILE A 37 -4.69 -1.61 15.43
N LEU A 38 -5.39 -1.53 16.58
CA LEU A 38 -4.75 -1.29 17.88
C LEU A 38 -3.71 -2.36 18.21
N LYS A 39 -4.02 -3.62 17.97
CA LYS A 39 -3.05 -4.73 18.15
C LYS A 39 -1.84 -4.59 17.23
N MET A 40 -2.05 -4.25 15.95
CA MET A 40 -0.98 -4.07 14.98
C MET A 40 0.02 -3.00 15.44
N ILE A 41 -0.46 -1.89 16.02
CA ILE A 41 0.38 -0.81 16.55
C ILE A 41 0.77 -1.02 18.03
N ASN A 42 0.56 -2.22 18.57
CA ASN A 42 0.81 -2.54 19.99
C ASN A 42 0.15 -1.54 20.98
N TYR A 43 -1.06 -1.06 20.66
CA TYR A 43 -1.81 -0.04 21.41
C TYR A 43 -1.08 1.30 21.61
N ARG A 44 -0.03 1.55 20.82
CA ARG A 44 0.81 2.77 20.92
C ARG A 44 0.29 3.87 20.01
N VAL A 45 -0.94 4.31 20.22
CA VAL A 45 -1.63 5.34 19.41
C VAL A 45 -0.83 6.64 19.36
N SER A 46 -0.21 7.04 20.48
CA SER A 46 0.60 8.28 20.59
C SER A 46 1.84 8.29 19.70
N ASP A 47 2.30 7.13 19.24
CA ASP A 47 3.48 7.01 18.39
C ASP A 47 3.14 7.05 16.89
N VAL A 48 1.85 7.12 16.55
CA VAL A 48 1.38 7.21 15.18
C VAL A 48 1.35 8.67 14.75
N SER A 49 2.24 9.05 13.82
CA SER A 49 2.35 10.41 13.30
C SER A 49 1.23 10.77 12.32
N GLY A 50 0.64 9.78 11.66
CA GLY A 50 -0.45 9.97 10.73
C GLY A 50 -0.88 8.67 10.05
N CYS A 51 -1.97 8.77 9.30
CA CYS A 51 -2.49 7.71 8.44
C CYS A 51 -2.62 8.24 7.02
N ILE A 52 -2.13 7.51 6.03
CA ILE A 52 -2.35 7.82 4.61
C ILE A 52 -3.41 6.89 4.03
N LEU A 53 -4.36 7.44 3.26
CA LEU A 53 -5.36 6.68 2.54
C LEU A 53 -5.17 6.86 1.04
N THR A 54 -5.37 5.80 0.29
CA THR A 54 -5.34 5.83 -1.18
C THR A 54 -6.64 6.37 -1.76
N HIS A 55 -7.79 5.87 -1.30
CA HIS A 55 -9.11 6.23 -1.83
C HIS A 55 -10.24 5.86 -0.86
N GLN A 56 -11.48 6.11 -1.28
CA GLN A 56 -12.68 6.08 -0.43
C GLN A 56 -13.37 4.72 -0.29
N HIS A 57 -12.88 3.64 -0.90
CA HIS A 57 -13.51 2.32 -0.75
C HIS A 57 -13.37 1.79 0.68
N PHE A 58 -14.38 1.07 1.16
CA PHE A 58 -14.47 0.68 2.58
C PHE A 58 -13.33 -0.23 3.05
N ASP A 59 -12.83 -1.09 2.20
CA ASP A 59 -11.69 -1.95 2.52
C ASP A 59 -10.36 -1.19 2.66
N HIS A 60 -10.36 0.14 2.42
CA HIS A 60 -9.24 1.04 2.66
C HIS A 60 -9.53 2.06 3.76
N CYS A 61 -10.78 2.53 3.92
CA CYS A 61 -11.11 3.65 4.79
C CYS A 61 -12.10 3.35 5.92
N TYR A 62 -12.48 2.09 6.16
CA TYR A 62 -13.58 1.70 7.07
C TYR A 62 -13.49 2.32 8.47
N ASN A 63 -12.30 2.39 9.07
CA ASN A 63 -12.09 2.93 10.42
C ASN A 63 -11.66 4.41 10.45
N THR A 64 -11.84 5.14 9.37
CA THR A 64 -11.47 6.58 9.30
C THR A 64 -11.95 7.35 10.53
N ARG A 65 -13.21 7.20 10.93
CA ARG A 65 -13.76 7.88 12.10
C ARG A 65 -13.01 7.56 13.38
N LYS A 66 -12.68 6.29 13.62
CA LYS A 66 -11.97 5.87 14.83
C LYS A 66 -10.51 6.32 14.84
N VAL A 67 -9.86 6.37 13.68
CA VAL A 67 -8.51 6.92 13.52
C VAL A 67 -8.50 8.40 13.90
N LEU A 68 -9.46 9.18 13.39
CA LEU A 68 -9.61 10.60 13.70
C LEU A 68 -9.97 10.84 15.17
N ASP A 69 -10.91 10.05 15.73
CA ASP A 69 -11.30 10.13 17.15
C ASP A 69 -10.14 9.78 18.09
N ALA A 70 -9.17 8.98 17.62
CA ALA A 70 -7.93 8.71 18.33
C ALA A 70 -6.88 9.84 18.23
N GLY A 71 -7.19 10.93 17.51
CA GLY A 71 -6.30 12.08 17.32
C GLY A 71 -5.24 11.89 16.25
N ILE A 72 -5.35 10.85 15.41
CA ILE A 72 -4.40 10.59 14.33
C ILE A 72 -4.87 11.34 13.07
N PRO A 73 -4.08 12.27 12.51
CA PRO A 73 -4.43 12.96 11.27
C PRO A 73 -4.40 11.99 10.08
N ILE A 74 -5.35 12.18 9.15
CA ILE A 74 -5.46 11.39 7.92
C ILE A 74 -5.12 12.27 6.73
N TYR A 75 -4.29 11.74 5.83
CA TYR A 75 -3.86 12.38 4.60
C TYR A 75 -4.30 11.56 3.39
N THR A 76 -4.90 12.22 2.39
CA THR A 76 -5.45 11.55 1.20
C THR A 76 -5.57 12.54 0.03
N ASN A 77 -6.20 12.15 -1.09
CA ASN A 77 -6.55 13.09 -2.16
C ASN A 77 -7.76 13.95 -1.78
N ASP A 78 -7.88 15.10 -2.44
CA ASP A 78 -8.95 16.07 -2.14
C ASP A 78 -10.35 15.47 -2.32
N GLU A 79 -10.54 14.61 -3.31
CA GLU A 79 -11.84 13.99 -3.61
C GLU A 79 -12.24 12.98 -2.52
N THR A 80 -11.29 12.20 -2.03
CA THR A 80 -11.53 11.28 -0.90
C THR A 80 -11.77 12.06 0.38
N GLU A 81 -10.99 13.11 0.64
CA GLU A 81 -11.21 14.02 1.76
C GLU A 81 -12.61 14.61 1.71
N GLU A 82 -13.03 15.17 0.59
CA GLU A 82 -14.34 15.77 0.41
C GLU A 82 -15.48 14.76 0.61
N HIS A 83 -15.31 13.54 0.09
CA HIS A 83 -16.29 12.46 0.24
C HIS A 83 -16.45 12.03 1.71
N ILE A 84 -15.35 11.88 2.46
CA ILE A 84 -15.37 11.38 3.84
C ILE A 84 -15.62 12.51 4.85
N LYS A 85 -15.25 13.75 4.56
CA LYS A 85 -15.37 14.93 5.44
C LYS A 85 -16.79 15.23 5.90
N ILE A 86 -17.78 14.81 5.14
CA ILE A 86 -19.20 14.85 5.54
C ILE A 86 -19.41 14.11 6.87
N ILE A 87 -18.47 13.25 7.28
CA ILE A 87 -18.57 12.35 8.44
C ILE A 87 -17.57 12.70 9.56
N SER A 88 -16.44 13.41 9.32
CA SER A 88 -15.25 13.27 10.17
C SER A 88 -14.53 14.54 10.69
N GLY A 89 -14.77 15.77 10.22
CA GLY A 89 -14.17 16.99 10.81
C GLY A 89 -12.70 17.30 10.41
N GLU A 90 -11.97 18.07 11.24
CA GLU A 90 -10.81 18.90 10.86
C GLU A 90 -9.43 18.17 10.70
N LEU A 91 -9.29 16.89 11.11
CA LEU A 91 -7.99 16.18 11.05
C LEU A 91 -7.77 15.42 9.73
N MET A 92 -8.64 15.58 8.77
CA MET A 92 -8.50 15.01 7.44
C MET A 92 -7.94 16.07 6.49
N ILE A 93 -6.88 15.72 5.76
CA ILE A 93 -6.07 16.67 4.99
C ILE A 93 -5.91 16.14 3.57
N GLY A 94 -6.41 16.92 2.59
CA GLY A 94 -6.16 16.70 1.18
C GLY A 94 -4.72 17.06 0.80
N LEU A 95 -4.07 16.18 0.06
CA LEU A 95 -2.71 16.37 -0.42
C LEU A 95 -2.71 16.73 -1.91
N PRO A 96 -1.93 17.72 -2.33
CA PRO A 96 -1.72 17.98 -3.74
C PRO A 96 -0.82 16.91 -4.37
N GLU A 97 -1.20 16.43 -5.55
CA GLU A 97 -0.41 15.44 -6.31
C GLU A 97 1.03 15.92 -6.53
N LYS A 98 1.99 14.99 -6.44
CA LYS A 98 3.43 15.20 -6.69
C LYS A 98 4.11 16.21 -5.79
N LYS A 99 3.47 16.65 -4.72
CA LYS A 99 4.09 17.52 -3.73
C LYS A 99 4.42 16.74 -2.47
N PRO A 100 5.69 16.76 -2.03
CA PRO A 100 6.08 16.06 -0.82
C PRO A 100 5.48 16.71 0.43
N LYS A 101 5.07 15.89 1.39
CA LYS A 101 4.59 16.26 2.71
C LYS A 101 5.34 15.45 3.76
N ASP A 102 5.86 16.11 4.77
CA ASP A 102 6.43 15.42 5.93
C ASP A 102 5.33 15.11 6.95
N ILE A 103 5.29 13.85 7.39
CA ILE A 103 4.40 13.32 8.43
C ILE A 103 5.32 12.64 9.45
N GLY A 104 5.62 13.32 10.54
CA GLY A 104 6.71 12.94 11.42
C GLY A 104 8.03 12.88 10.64
N SER A 105 8.77 11.80 10.79
CA SER A 105 10.02 11.55 10.05
C SER A 105 9.82 10.96 8.64
N PHE A 106 8.58 10.62 8.26
CA PHE A 106 8.26 10.07 6.95
C PHE A 106 7.94 11.19 5.95
N ARG A 107 8.58 11.15 4.79
CA ARG A 107 8.27 12.06 3.67
C ARG A 107 7.42 11.35 2.65
N ILE A 108 6.23 11.86 2.39
CA ILE A 108 5.20 11.28 1.54
C ILE A 108 5.06 12.10 0.28
N THR A 109 5.10 11.46 -0.90
CA THR A 109 4.77 12.11 -2.17
C THR A 109 3.66 11.31 -2.85
N PRO A 110 2.44 11.88 -2.95
CA PRO A 110 1.31 11.20 -3.59
C PRO A 110 1.32 11.40 -5.11
N PHE A 111 0.76 10.44 -5.83
CA PHE A 111 0.50 10.55 -7.26
C PHE A 111 -0.72 9.72 -7.64
N TYR A 112 -1.54 10.26 -8.56
CA TYR A 112 -2.73 9.56 -9.02
C TYR A 112 -2.38 8.34 -9.86
N VAL A 113 -3.12 7.25 -9.62
CA VAL A 113 -3.09 6.03 -10.42
C VAL A 113 -4.51 5.65 -10.84
N PRO A 114 -4.71 5.07 -12.04
CA PRO A 114 -6.05 4.77 -12.53
C PRO A 114 -6.68 3.58 -11.79
N HIS A 115 -7.85 3.81 -11.22
CA HIS A 115 -8.70 2.84 -10.56
C HIS A 115 -10.17 3.10 -10.91
N ASP A 116 -10.66 2.50 -11.99
CA ASP A 116 -11.98 2.78 -12.55
C ASP A 116 -12.26 4.29 -12.64
N ASN A 117 -13.34 4.75 -12.02
CA ASN A 117 -13.71 6.17 -11.91
C ASN A 117 -13.43 6.75 -10.52
N THR A 118 -12.68 6.04 -9.67
CA THR A 118 -12.39 6.46 -8.30
C THR A 118 -11.01 7.11 -8.25
N PRO A 119 -10.92 8.38 -7.80
CA PRO A 119 -9.64 9.02 -7.55
C PRO A 119 -8.82 8.22 -6.52
N ASN A 120 -7.62 7.81 -6.92
CA ASN A 120 -6.79 6.90 -6.15
C ASN A 120 -5.33 7.36 -6.14
N PHE A 121 -4.75 7.51 -4.95
CA PHE A 121 -3.34 7.79 -4.77
C PHE A 121 -2.51 6.52 -4.61
N ALA A 122 -1.36 6.49 -5.29
CA ALA A 122 -0.21 5.73 -4.83
C ALA A 122 0.77 6.69 -4.15
N TYR A 123 1.69 6.15 -3.37
CA TYR A 123 2.60 6.94 -2.54
C TYR A 123 4.05 6.52 -2.72
N LEU A 124 4.93 7.51 -2.93
CA LEU A 124 6.35 7.37 -2.65
C LEU A 124 6.59 7.80 -1.20
N ILE A 125 7.09 6.89 -0.40
CA ILE A 125 7.39 7.10 1.01
C ILE A 125 8.90 7.03 1.19
N SER A 126 9.49 8.07 1.78
CA SER A 126 10.93 8.12 2.05
C SER A 126 11.18 8.26 3.54
N HIS A 127 12.15 7.52 4.05
CA HIS A 127 12.62 7.58 5.43
C HIS A 127 14.11 7.21 5.47
N GLU A 128 14.87 7.80 6.38
CA GLU A 128 16.32 7.60 6.46
C GLU A 128 16.74 6.13 6.65
N GLU A 129 15.96 5.35 7.42
CA GLU A 129 16.27 3.94 7.70
C GLU A 129 15.96 3.00 6.54
N CYS A 130 14.87 3.25 5.80
CA CYS A 130 14.41 2.34 4.74
C CYS A 130 14.64 2.87 3.31
N GLY A 131 15.10 4.10 3.17
CA GLY A 131 15.22 4.70 1.85
C GLY A 131 13.86 5.01 1.24
N ARG A 132 13.56 4.44 0.07
CA ARG A 132 12.36 4.76 -0.71
C ARG A 132 11.49 3.54 -0.93
N LEU A 133 10.23 3.66 -0.55
CA LEU A 133 9.19 2.65 -0.72
C LEU A 133 8.09 3.21 -1.62
N ILE A 134 7.64 2.41 -2.58
CA ILE A 134 6.41 2.65 -3.34
C ILE A 134 5.29 1.81 -2.72
N TYR A 135 4.21 2.47 -2.33
CA TYR A 135 2.94 1.84 -2.01
C TYR A 135 1.93 2.11 -3.12
N ALA A 136 1.43 1.07 -3.76
CA ALA A 136 0.43 1.16 -4.81
C ALA A 136 -0.55 -0.02 -4.72
N THR A 137 -1.82 0.29 -4.67
CA THR A 137 -2.92 -0.68 -4.64
C THR A 137 -4.08 -0.17 -5.49
N ASP A 138 -4.94 -1.07 -5.94
CA ASP A 138 -6.15 -0.74 -6.69
C ASP A 138 -5.83 0.13 -7.92
N PHE A 139 -4.99 -0.39 -8.80
CA PHE A 139 -4.59 0.33 -10.00
C PHE A 139 -4.55 -0.59 -11.23
N SER A 140 -4.93 -0.07 -12.38
CA SER A 140 -4.86 -0.81 -13.64
C SER A 140 -3.43 -0.82 -14.20
N TYR A 141 -2.70 0.28 -14.05
CA TYR A 141 -1.29 0.43 -14.44
C TYR A 141 -0.65 1.59 -13.70
N LEU A 142 0.68 1.68 -13.68
CA LEU A 142 1.40 2.84 -13.18
C LEU A 142 1.79 3.76 -14.34
N PRO A 143 1.28 5.00 -14.38
CA PRO A 143 1.59 5.96 -15.45
C PRO A 143 2.99 6.59 -15.33
N PHE A 144 3.77 6.20 -14.32
CA PHE A 144 5.09 6.75 -14.02
C PHE A 144 6.16 5.67 -13.95
N THR A 145 7.40 6.05 -14.21
CA THR A 145 8.58 5.23 -13.92
C THR A 145 9.40 5.84 -12.79
N PHE A 146 9.94 4.99 -11.93
CA PHE A 146 10.69 5.39 -10.73
C PHE A 146 12.16 4.96 -10.79
N LYS A 147 12.64 4.48 -11.94
CA LYS A 147 13.99 3.94 -12.10
C LYS A 147 15.08 4.89 -11.59
N ASN A 148 14.96 6.18 -11.93
CA ASN A 148 15.91 7.20 -11.51
C ASN A 148 15.85 7.54 -10.00
N MET A 149 14.77 7.12 -9.32
CA MET A 149 14.59 7.34 -7.88
C MET A 149 15.25 6.24 -7.03
N ARG A 150 15.75 5.16 -7.65
CA ARG A 150 16.41 4.05 -6.95
C ARG A 150 15.56 3.51 -5.81
N ILE A 151 14.38 2.98 -6.14
CA ILE A 151 13.43 2.43 -5.16
C ILE A 151 14.07 1.25 -4.43
N ASN A 152 13.89 1.21 -3.12
CA ASN A 152 14.41 0.16 -2.25
C ASN A 152 13.36 -0.90 -1.95
N HIS A 153 12.07 -0.50 -1.90
CA HIS A 153 10.98 -1.38 -1.48
C HIS A 153 9.74 -1.12 -2.31
N PHE A 154 9.00 -2.19 -2.62
CA PHE A 154 7.63 -2.14 -3.11
C PHE A 154 6.68 -2.82 -2.11
N LEU A 155 5.61 -2.15 -1.76
CA LEU A 155 4.38 -2.71 -1.23
C LEU A 155 3.33 -2.46 -2.30
N ILE A 156 3.07 -3.49 -3.12
CA ILE A 156 2.36 -3.31 -4.38
C ILE A 156 1.30 -4.39 -4.58
N GLU A 157 0.14 -3.96 -5.06
CA GLU A 157 -0.90 -4.90 -5.45
C GLU A 157 -0.41 -5.86 -6.53
N CYS A 158 -0.79 -7.14 -6.38
CA CYS A 158 -0.78 -8.14 -7.42
C CYS A 158 -2.08 -8.92 -7.31
N ASN A 159 -3.13 -8.43 -7.99
CA ASN A 159 -4.49 -8.86 -7.69
C ASN A 159 -4.86 -10.20 -8.32
N HIS A 160 -4.61 -10.37 -9.62
CA HIS A 160 -5.08 -11.53 -10.37
C HIS A 160 -4.04 -12.07 -11.37
N LEU A 161 -4.21 -13.32 -11.77
CA LEU A 161 -3.48 -13.89 -12.89
C LEU A 161 -4.05 -13.33 -14.21
N ASP A 162 -3.25 -13.34 -15.27
CA ASP A 162 -3.66 -12.80 -16.58
C ASP A 162 -4.74 -13.65 -17.26
N GLU A 163 -4.79 -14.94 -16.95
CA GLU A 163 -5.77 -15.89 -17.48
C GLU A 163 -6.40 -16.68 -16.34
N SER A 164 -7.71 -16.93 -16.42
CA SER A 164 -8.41 -17.87 -15.58
C SER A 164 -8.95 -19.04 -16.41
N PRO A 165 -8.65 -20.27 -16.03
CA PRO A 165 -9.13 -21.45 -16.76
C PRO A 165 -10.66 -21.70 -16.63
N GLU A 166 -11.33 -21.05 -15.68
CA GLU A 166 -12.78 -21.17 -15.42
C GLU A 166 -13.50 -19.85 -15.72
N GLN A 167 -13.46 -19.42 -16.98
CA GLN A 167 -14.03 -18.11 -17.36
C GLN A 167 -15.55 -18.15 -17.52
N ASP A 168 -16.27 -17.72 -16.49
CA ASP A 168 -17.36 -16.79 -16.70
C ASP A 168 -16.73 -15.41 -17.01
N SER A 169 -16.55 -15.11 -18.29
CA SER A 169 -15.77 -13.97 -18.76
C SER A 169 -16.30 -12.64 -18.21
N PHE A 170 -17.62 -12.50 -18.05
CA PHE A 170 -18.23 -11.30 -17.49
C PHE A 170 -17.89 -11.09 -16.00
N LYS A 171 -17.93 -12.16 -15.21
CA LYS A 171 -17.65 -12.11 -13.78
C LYS A 171 -16.17 -11.84 -13.50
N PHE A 172 -15.29 -12.43 -14.31
CA PHE A 172 -13.86 -12.17 -14.28
C PHE A 172 -13.57 -10.70 -14.63
N GLU A 173 -14.02 -10.22 -15.79
CA GLU A 173 -13.80 -8.84 -16.23
C GLU A 173 -14.30 -7.80 -15.21
N HIS A 174 -15.46 -8.05 -14.59
CA HIS A 174 -15.99 -7.16 -13.57
C HIS A 174 -15.15 -7.16 -12.29
N SER A 175 -14.63 -8.33 -11.89
CA SER A 175 -13.86 -8.47 -10.63
C SER A 175 -12.45 -7.92 -10.71
N ILE A 176 -11.84 -7.92 -11.92
CA ILE A 176 -10.46 -7.44 -12.11
C ILE A 176 -10.37 -5.98 -12.52
N ARG A 177 -11.52 -5.37 -12.79
CA ARG A 177 -11.56 -3.99 -13.26
C ARG A 177 -10.93 -3.03 -12.24
N GLY A 178 -9.98 -2.21 -12.70
CA GLY A 178 -9.28 -1.26 -11.84
C GLY A 178 -8.17 -1.88 -10.97
N HIS A 179 -7.85 -3.16 -11.17
CA HIS A 179 -6.82 -3.89 -10.44
C HIS A 179 -5.68 -4.36 -11.34
N SER A 180 -4.51 -4.58 -10.76
CA SER A 180 -3.31 -4.99 -11.48
C SER A 180 -3.23 -6.50 -11.66
N SER A 181 -2.92 -6.93 -12.91
CA SER A 181 -2.58 -8.32 -13.21
C SER A 181 -1.13 -8.65 -12.86
N LEU A 182 -0.82 -9.95 -12.80
CA LEU A 182 0.56 -10.43 -12.61
C LEU A 182 1.50 -9.88 -13.69
N SER A 183 1.11 -9.87 -14.97
CA SER A 183 1.94 -9.34 -16.06
C SER A 183 2.21 -7.84 -15.90
N THR A 184 1.21 -7.07 -15.46
CA THR A 184 1.37 -5.64 -15.15
C THR A 184 2.42 -5.43 -14.06
N VAL A 185 2.35 -6.19 -12.98
CA VAL A 185 3.31 -6.08 -11.86
C VAL A 185 4.71 -6.51 -12.29
N LYS A 186 4.83 -7.60 -13.05
CA LYS A 186 6.13 -8.03 -13.64
C LYS A 186 6.78 -6.92 -14.45
N GLU A 187 6.00 -6.23 -15.29
CA GLU A 187 6.51 -5.11 -16.09
C GLU A 187 6.94 -3.93 -15.22
N ILE A 188 6.15 -3.59 -14.19
CA ILE A 188 6.50 -2.52 -13.24
C ILE A 188 7.84 -2.82 -12.56
N ILE A 189 8.04 -4.04 -12.07
CA ILE A 189 9.29 -4.43 -11.42
C ILE A 189 10.45 -4.40 -12.44
N ARG A 190 10.25 -4.97 -13.63
CA ARG A 190 11.27 -4.99 -14.68
C ARG A 190 11.76 -3.59 -15.06
N VAL A 191 10.84 -2.64 -15.21
CA VAL A 191 11.16 -1.26 -15.60
C VAL A 191 11.83 -0.47 -14.47
N ASN A 192 11.43 -0.69 -13.24
CA ASN A 192 11.85 0.11 -12.08
C ASN A 192 12.99 -0.51 -11.26
N LYS A 193 13.32 -1.78 -11.51
CA LYS A 193 14.39 -2.47 -10.80
C LYS A 193 15.74 -1.79 -11.01
N THR A 194 16.44 -1.57 -9.91
CA THR A 194 17.84 -1.14 -9.86
C THR A 194 18.59 -1.97 -8.82
N ALA A 195 19.90 -1.82 -8.71
CA ALA A 195 20.69 -2.45 -7.66
C ALA A 195 20.31 -2.01 -6.23
N SER A 196 19.47 -0.96 -6.10
CA SER A 196 18.98 -0.49 -4.81
C SER A 196 17.76 -1.27 -4.29
N LEU A 197 17.09 -2.07 -5.13
CA LEU A 197 15.88 -2.80 -4.75
C LEU A 197 16.21 -3.92 -3.75
N ARG A 198 15.47 -3.98 -2.64
CA ARG A 198 15.67 -4.92 -1.54
C ARG A 198 14.49 -5.85 -1.33
N THR A 199 13.28 -5.29 -1.26
CA THR A 199 12.08 -6.09 -0.99
C THR A 199 10.93 -5.75 -1.92
N ILE A 200 10.10 -6.74 -2.20
CA ILE A 200 8.80 -6.61 -2.85
C ILE A 200 7.79 -7.36 -2.00
N THR A 201 6.82 -6.66 -1.45
CA THR A 201 5.69 -7.25 -0.74
C THR A 201 4.47 -7.14 -1.62
N LEU A 202 3.96 -8.27 -2.09
CA LEU A 202 2.74 -8.33 -2.89
C LEU A 202 1.52 -8.27 -1.98
N CYS A 203 0.63 -7.35 -2.24
CA CYS A 203 -0.58 -7.12 -1.45
C CYS A 203 -1.85 -7.17 -2.30
N HIS A 204 -3.01 -7.08 -1.66
CA HIS A 204 -4.34 -7.00 -2.28
C HIS A 204 -4.61 -8.08 -3.32
N LEU A 205 -4.21 -9.34 -3.03
CA LEU A 205 -4.45 -10.48 -3.90
C LEU A 205 -5.94 -10.85 -3.87
N SER A 206 -6.50 -11.13 -5.04
CA SER A 206 -7.86 -11.67 -5.17
C SER A 206 -7.92 -13.11 -4.66
N GLU A 207 -8.89 -13.43 -3.81
CA GLU A 207 -9.12 -14.79 -3.34
C GLU A 207 -9.55 -15.75 -4.47
N GLY A 208 -10.31 -15.23 -5.45
CA GLY A 208 -10.85 -16.04 -6.55
C GLY A 208 -9.96 -16.11 -7.80
N TRP A 209 -9.14 -15.08 -8.04
CA TRP A 209 -8.38 -14.89 -9.28
C TRP A 209 -6.88 -14.77 -9.10
N GLY A 210 -6.42 -14.74 -7.83
CA GLY A 210 -5.03 -14.75 -7.46
C GLY A 210 -4.50 -16.15 -7.18
N ASN A 211 -3.19 -16.31 -7.27
CA ASN A 211 -2.46 -17.49 -6.79
C ASN A 211 -1.16 -17.03 -6.16
N PRO A 212 -1.09 -16.97 -4.82
CA PRO A 212 0.06 -16.42 -4.11
C PRO A 212 1.38 -17.09 -4.45
N GLU A 213 1.39 -18.42 -4.61
CA GLU A 213 2.61 -19.18 -4.91
C GLU A 213 3.15 -18.87 -6.30
N VAL A 214 2.25 -18.85 -7.30
CA VAL A 214 2.61 -18.49 -8.68
C VAL A 214 3.08 -17.06 -8.76
N MET A 215 2.34 -16.12 -8.14
CA MET A 215 2.68 -14.70 -8.13
C MET A 215 4.03 -14.44 -7.48
N GLN A 216 4.27 -15.03 -6.31
CA GLN A 216 5.55 -14.88 -5.61
C GLN A 216 6.72 -15.40 -6.45
N LYS A 217 6.56 -16.59 -7.04
CA LYS A 217 7.58 -17.19 -7.90
C LYS A 217 7.87 -16.34 -9.13
N GLU A 218 6.84 -15.96 -9.87
CA GLU A 218 6.98 -15.18 -11.11
C GLU A 218 7.60 -13.78 -10.86
N ILE A 219 7.23 -13.15 -9.76
CA ILE A 219 7.84 -11.85 -9.37
C ILE A 219 9.27 -12.05 -8.90
N GLN A 220 9.57 -13.15 -8.17
CA GLN A 220 10.94 -13.48 -7.78
C GLN A 220 11.86 -13.69 -9.00
N ASP A 221 11.37 -14.37 -10.02
CA ASP A 221 12.11 -14.60 -11.26
C ASP A 221 12.47 -13.28 -11.98
N VAL A 222 11.56 -12.31 -11.95
CA VAL A 222 11.81 -10.96 -12.51
C VAL A 222 12.72 -10.11 -11.61
N ALA A 223 12.51 -10.18 -10.30
CA ALA A 223 13.25 -9.38 -9.32
C ALA A 223 14.71 -9.84 -9.17
N GLY A 224 14.97 -11.14 -9.30
CA GLY A 224 16.27 -11.77 -9.07
C GLY A 224 16.48 -12.19 -7.62
N ASP A 225 17.54 -12.98 -7.39
CA ASP A 225 17.79 -13.65 -6.11
C ASP A 225 18.17 -12.70 -4.96
N ASP A 226 18.67 -11.51 -5.30
CA ASP A 226 19.09 -10.50 -4.32
C ASP A 226 17.92 -9.71 -3.72
N VAL A 227 16.69 -9.92 -4.21
CA VAL A 227 15.49 -9.23 -3.78
C VAL A 227 14.58 -10.20 -3.01
N LEU A 228 14.15 -9.82 -1.81
CA LEU A 228 13.19 -10.59 -1.03
C LEU A 228 11.77 -10.33 -1.53
N VAL A 229 11.13 -11.34 -2.10
CA VAL A 229 9.73 -11.27 -2.53
C VAL A 229 8.83 -12.00 -1.55
N GLN A 230 7.82 -11.33 -1.02
CA GLN A 230 6.89 -11.86 -0.02
C GLN A 230 5.43 -11.55 -0.37
N ILE A 231 4.51 -12.36 0.16
CA ILE A 231 3.07 -12.09 0.11
C ILE A 231 2.64 -11.44 1.43
N ALA A 232 1.92 -10.33 1.34
CA ALA A 232 1.37 -9.65 2.50
C ALA A 232 0.34 -10.56 3.20
N ARG A 233 0.64 -10.93 4.45
CA ARG A 233 -0.23 -11.72 5.32
C ARG A 233 -0.33 -11.05 6.67
N SER A 234 -1.48 -11.13 7.31
CA SER A 234 -1.68 -10.57 8.65
C SER A 234 -0.61 -11.08 9.63
N GLY A 235 0.02 -10.15 10.34
CA GLY A 235 1.09 -10.45 11.30
C GLY A 235 2.49 -10.57 10.68
N LEU A 236 2.66 -10.42 9.37
CA LEU A 236 3.97 -10.40 8.74
C LEU A 236 4.69 -9.08 9.07
N ASP A 237 5.91 -9.18 9.57
CA ASP A 237 6.86 -8.08 9.68
C ASP A 237 7.93 -8.21 8.59
N VAL A 238 8.14 -7.16 7.82
CA VAL A 238 9.14 -7.07 6.75
C VAL A 238 10.24 -6.09 7.18
N ASP A 239 11.47 -6.55 7.25
CA ASP A 239 12.61 -5.68 7.52
C ASP A 239 12.89 -4.80 6.29
N LEU A 240 12.87 -3.49 6.49
CA LEU A 240 13.11 -2.48 5.47
C LEU A 240 14.43 -1.73 5.66
N ASN A 241 15.25 -2.11 6.63
CA ASN A 241 16.50 -1.41 6.89
C ASN A 241 17.46 -1.52 5.70
N LEU A 242 18.05 -0.41 5.31
CA LEU A 242 19.09 -0.35 4.29
C LEU A 242 20.42 -0.88 4.80
N CYS A 243 20.67 -0.65 6.09
CA CYS A 243 21.84 -1.12 6.80
C CYS A 243 21.39 -2.11 7.89
N PRO A 244 21.70 -3.41 7.78
CA PRO A 244 21.24 -4.41 8.74
C PRO A 244 22.03 -4.37 10.08
N PHE A 245 22.92 -3.40 10.26
CA PHE A 245 23.77 -3.26 11.46
C PHE A 245 23.71 -1.85 12.04
#